data_848617850e3988dda301280b6cf18cea
#
_entry.id   848617850e3988dda301280b6cf18cea
#
_cell.length_a   1.000
_cell.length_b   1.000
_cell.length_c   1.000
_cell.angle_alpha   90.00
_cell.angle_beta   90.00
_cell.angle_gamma   90.00
#
_symmetry.space_group_name_H-M   'P 1'
#
loop_
_entity.id
_entity.type
_entity.pdbx_description
1 polymer ?
#
loop_
_entity_poly.entity_id
_entity_poly.type
_entity_poly.pdbx_seq_one_letter_code
_entity_poly.pdbx_strand_id
1 'polypeptide(L)'
;VSSYAGIINDYVLTTYLPSMGHMKMLQAHTRNVDAVIAGAEAGIGYQFTDAIQADVSAMYAWGKNTTDNTPLPQISPLEARVNLRYVQDKYNFGLLWRVVDGQNRISQNEGNIVGYDLKESAGFTTLSINGSYNLTKDIGLSVGIDNLLDKTYTEHLNKMGNAGFGDGFASDQQFNNTGRNYWARMSMKF
;
A
#
# COMPACT_ATOMS: atom_id res chain seq x y z
N VAL A 1 -13.92 9.24 11.42
CA VAL A 1 -14.10 7.78 11.38
C VAL A 1 -15.08 7.46 10.28
N SER A 2 -14.76 6.50 9.44
CA SER A 2 -15.66 5.92 8.44
C SER A 2 -15.61 4.40 8.52
N SER A 3 -16.71 3.74 8.14
CA SER A 3 -16.76 2.29 8.04
C SER A 3 -17.72 1.89 6.93
N TYR A 4 -17.49 0.73 6.35
CA TYR A 4 -18.37 0.15 5.35
C TYR A 4 -18.52 -1.36 5.57
N ALA A 5 -19.63 -1.89 5.11
CA ALA A 5 -19.86 -3.32 4.96
C ALA A 5 -20.75 -3.54 3.75
N GLY A 6 -20.49 -4.60 2.99
CA GLY A 6 -21.23 -4.90 1.77
C GLY A 6 -21.29 -6.39 1.50
N ILE A 7 -22.41 -6.81 0.92
CA ILE A 7 -22.60 -8.16 0.34
C ILE A 7 -22.55 -7.97 -1.17
N ILE A 8 -21.76 -8.77 -1.84
CA ILE A 8 -21.57 -8.74 -3.28
C ILE A 8 -22.00 -10.11 -3.81
N ASN A 9 -23.06 -10.14 -4.58
CA ASN A 9 -23.44 -11.32 -5.33
C ASN A 9 -22.71 -11.28 -6.68
N ASP A 10 -22.36 -12.45 -7.18
CA ASP A 10 -21.66 -12.58 -8.47
C ASP A 10 -20.33 -11.80 -8.55
N TYR A 11 -19.57 -11.75 -7.45
CA TYR A 11 -18.20 -11.20 -7.46
C TYR A 11 -17.34 -12.01 -8.43
N VAL A 12 -16.68 -11.31 -9.36
CA VAL A 12 -15.82 -11.96 -10.36
C VAL A 12 -14.48 -12.33 -9.72
N LEU A 13 -14.26 -13.63 -9.52
CA LEU A 13 -13.03 -14.18 -8.99
C LEU A 13 -12.26 -14.90 -10.11
N THR A 14 -10.98 -14.60 -10.23
CA THR A 14 -10.09 -15.24 -11.19
C THR A 14 -9.11 -16.14 -10.46
N THR A 15 -9.05 -17.43 -10.84
CA THR A 15 -8.06 -18.39 -10.36
C THR A 15 -6.96 -18.54 -11.41
N TYR A 16 -5.71 -18.41 -11.00
CA TYR A 16 -4.53 -18.53 -11.86
C TYR A 16 -3.85 -19.87 -11.63
N LEU A 17 -3.90 -20.73 -12.62
CA LEU A 17 -3.32 -22.08 -12.57
C LEU A 17 -2.03 -22.10 -13.40
N PRO A 18 -0.97 -22.80 -12.92
CA PRO A 18 0.21 -23.04 -13.74
C PRO A 18 -0.18 -23.83 -14.98
N SER A 19 0.23 -23.38 -16.15
CA SER A 19 0.01 -24.10 -17.39
C SER A 19 0.81 -25.43 -17.39
N MET A 20 0.14 -26.52 -17.72
CA MET A 20 0.79 -27.80 -18.02
C MET A 20 1.32 -27.75 -19.47
N GLY A 21 2.59 -27.41 -19.66
CA GLY A 21 3.22 -27.39 -21.00
C GLY A 21 4.54 -26.64 -21.05
N HIS A 22 5.16 -26.63 -22.24
CA HIS A 22 6.45 -25.98 -22.46
C HIS A 22 6.42 -24.46 -22.38
N MET A 23 5.25 -23.83 -22.48
CA MET A 23 5.06 -22.41 -22.18
C MET A 23 4.52 -22.27 -20.75
N LYS A 24 5.31 -21.70 -19.88
CA LYS A 24 4.95 -21.39 -18.48
C LYS A 24 3.97 -20.19 -18.41
N MET A 25 2.90 -20.22 -19.18
CA MET A 25 1.86 -19.20 -19.09
C MET A 25 0.82 -19.60 -18.04
N LEU A 26 0.46 -18.65 -17.17
CA LEU A 26 -0.64 -18.84 -16.23
C LEU A 26 -1.96 -18.93 -17.01
N GLN A 27 -2.74 -19.97 -16.74
CA GLN A 27 -4.12 -20.05 -17.23
C GLN A 27 -5.03 -19.37 -16.23
N ALA A 28 -5.83 -18.42 -16.69
CA ALA A 28 -6.80 -17.72 -15.88
C ALA A 28 -8.21 -18.31 -16.10
N HIS A 29 -8.83 -18.76 -15.01
CA HIS A 29 -10.20 -19.18 -14.97
C HIS A 29 -11.03 -18.21 -14.15
N THR A 30 -12.04 -17.62 -14.75
CA THR A 30 -12.92 -16.66 -14.10
C THR A 30 -14.25 -17.32 -13.74
N ARG A 31 -14.74 -17.07 -12.53
CA ARG A 31 -16.04 -17.55 -12.04
C ARG A 31 -16.70 -16.50 -11.16
N ASN A 32 -17.99 -16.62 -10.95
CA ASN A 32 -18.72 -15.79 -10.01
C ASN A 32 -18.81 -16.49 -8.64
N VAL A 33 -18.63 -15.72 -7.59
CA VAL A 33 -18.78 -16.15 -6.19
C VAL A 33 -19.54 -15.09 -5.40
N ASP A 34 -20.13 -15.45 -4.30
CA ASP A 34 -20.68 -14.48 -3.36
C ASP A 34 -19.60 -14.05 -2.37
N ALA A 35 -19.57 -12.79 -2.04
CA ALA A 35 -18.56 -12.22 -1.17
C ALA A 35 -19.15 -11.24 -0.16
N VAL A 36 -18.48 -11.12 0.97
CA VAL A 36 -18.72 -10.08 1.99
C VAL A 36 -17.43 -9.29 2.16
N ILE A 37 -17.56 -7.97 2.12
CA ILE A 37 -16.46 -7.05 2.41
C ILE A 37 -16.83 -6.13 3.55
N ALA A 38 -15.85 -5.76 4.37
CA ALA A 38 -16.02 -4.77 5.43
C ALA A 38 -14.70 -4.03 5.63
N GLY A 39 -14.79 -2.82 6.14
CA GLY A 39 -13.60 -2.05 6.48
C GLY A 39 -13.93 -0.85 7.34
N ALA A 40 -12.89 -0.31 7.94
CA ALA A 40 -12.98 0.90 8.75
C ALA A 40 -11.71 1.74 8.57
N GLU A 41 -11.90 3.05 8.62
CA GLU A 41 -10.84 4.04 8.65
C GLU A 41 -11.08 5.00 9.80
N ALA A 42 -10.04 5.34 10.53
CA ALA A 42 -10.08 6.31 11.61
C ALA A 42 -8.88 7.24 11.51
N GLY A 43 -9.08 8.49 11.87
CA GLY A 43 -8.02 9.47 11.97
C GLY A 43 -8.33 10.48 13.06
N ILE A 44 -7.27 10.96 13.71
CA ILE A 44 -7.31 12.02 14.69
C ILE A 44 -6.11 12.93 14.46
N GLY A 45 -6.37 14.24 14.46
CA GLY A 45 -5.33 15.26 14.46
C GLY A 45 -5.36 16.03 15.78
N TYR A 46 -4.18 16.37 16.28
CA TYR A 46 -4.03 17.18 17.48
C TYR A 46 -2.93 18.22 17.31
N GLN A 47 -3.26 19.44 17.66
CA GLN A 47 -2.32 20.56 17.68
C GLN A 47 -1.82 20.78 19.10
N PHE A 48 -0.55 20.43 19.34
CA PHE A 48 0.08 20.54 20.65
C PHE A 48 0.43 21.99 21.00
N THR A 49 0.90 22.73 19.98
CA THR A 49 1.23 24.16 20.06
C THR A 49 0.89 24.81 18.73
N ASP A 50 1.05 26.13 18.62
CA ASP A 50 0.86 26.84 17.32
C ASP A 50 1.81 26.31 16.23
N ALA A 51 2.92 25.70 16.61
CA ALA A 51 3.92 25.20 15.70
C ALA A 51 3.91 23.67 15.53
N ILE A 52 3.38 22.89 16.49
CA ILE A 52 3.50 21.40 16.50
C ILE A 52 2.12 20.77 16.36
N GLN A 53 1.97 19.95 15.32
CA GLN A 53 0.77 19.18 15.03
C GLN A 53 1.13 17.71 14.81
N ALA A 54 0.29 16.81 15.30
CA ALA A 54 0.35 15.39 14.94
C ALA A 54 -1.00 14.91 14.38
N ASP A 55 -0.92 14.05 13.37
CA ASP A 55 -2.06 13.36 12.79
C ASP A 55 -1.78 11.85 12.83
N VAL A 56 -2.73 11.09 13.34
CA VAL A 56 -2.67 9.62 13.36
C VAL A 56 -3.86 9.10 12.57
N SER A 57 -3.62 8.16 11.68
CA SER A 57 -4.67 7.47 10.94
C SER A 57 -4.41 5.98 10.90
N ALA A 58 -5.48 5.20 10.82
CA ALA A 58 -5.42 3.75 10.62
C ALA A 58 -6.54 3.32 9.68
N MET A 59 -6.26 2.29 8.88
CA MET A 59 -7.23 1.65 7.99
C MET A 59 -7.16 0.15 8.15
N TYR A 60 -8.33 -0.49 8.09
CA TYR A 60 -8.47 -1.95 8.10
C TYR A 60 -9.49 -2.38 7.05
N ALA A 61 -9.15 -3.38 6.26
CA ALA A 61 -10.03 -4.00 5.30
C ALA A 61 -10.12 -5.51 5.57
N TRP A 62 -11.30 -6.05 5.31
CA TRP A 62 -11.59 -7.46 5.48
C TRP A 62 -12.50 -7.93 4.35
N GLY A 63 -12.28 -9.15 3.86
CA GLY A 63 -13.08 -9.76 2.83
C GLY A 63 -13.17 -11.27 3.00
N LYS A 64 -14.31 -11.84 2.59
CA LYS A 64 -14.58 -13.26 2.60
C LYS A 64 -15.36 -13.67 1.36
N ASN A 65 -14.88 -14.66 0.66
CA ASN A 65 -15.64 -15.44 -0.33
C ASN A 65 -16.57 -16.38 0.44
N THR A 66 -17.86 -16.14 0.39
CA THR A 66 -18.85 -16.91 1.14
C THR A 66 -19.27 -18.19 0.42
N THR A 67 -19.08 -18.25 -0.90
CA THR A 67 -19.33 -19.47 -1.68
C THR A 67 -18.39 -20.60 -1.28
N ASP A 68 -17.08 -20.32 -1.16
CA ASP A 68 -16.07 -21.32 -0.84
C ASP A 68 -15.62 -21.29 0.62
N ASN A 69 -16.11 -20.31 1.40
CA ASN A 69 -15.72 -20.09 2.80
C ASN A 69 -14.22 -19.78 2.99
N THR A 70 -13.60 -19.10 2.03
CA THR A 70 -12.18 -18.69 2.03
C THR A 70 -12.03 -17.18 2.24
N PRO A 71 -10.83 -16.65 2.59
CA PRO A 71 -10.57 -15.23 2.49
C PRO A 71 -10.82 -14.72 1.07
N LEU A 72 -11.27 -13.48 0.94
CA LEU A 72 -11.28 -12.81 -0.36
C LEU A 72 -9.84 -12.39 -0.68
N PRO A 73 -9.32 -12.67 -1.88
CA PRO A 73 -7.96 -12.31 -2.23
C PRO A 73 -7.78 -10.79 -2.40
N GLN A 74 -6.54 -10.35 -2.38
CA GLN A 74 -6.11 -8.98 -2.62
C GLN A 74 -6.73 -7.95 -1.65
N ILE A 75 -6.89 -8.33 -0.40
CA ILE A 75 -7.29 -7.44 0.68
C ILE A 75 -6.04 -6.83 1.32
N SER A 76 -6.00 -5.50 1.39
CA SER A 76 -4.91 -4.78 2.04
C SER A 76 -4.83 -5.12 3.53
N PRO A 77 -3.63 -5.31 4.08
CA PRO A 77 -3.45 -5.49 5.53
C PRO A 77 -3.79 -4.22 6.32
N LEU A 78 -3.87 -4.35 7.64
CA LEU A 78 -3.98 -3.20 8.55
C LEU A 78 -2.79 -2.25 8.33
N GLU A 79 -3.08 -0.98 8.17
CA GLU A 79 -2.09 0.07 8.05
C GLU A 79 -2.37 1.20 9.04
N ALA A 80 -1.32 1.70 9.68
CA ALA A 80 -1.36 2.91 10.49
C ALA A 80 -0.29 3.91 10.04
N ARG A 81 -0.61 5.19 10.15
CA ARG A 81 0.29 6.30 9.84
C ARG A 81 0.29 7.30 10.99
N VAL A 82 1.47 7.75 11.35
CA VAL A 82 1.69 8.85 12.28
C VAL A 82 2.45 9.94 11.52
N ASN A 83 1.85 11.11 11.43
CA ASN A 83 2.44 12.27 10.80
C ASN A 83 2.67 13.35 11.86
N LEU A 84 3.90 13.78 12.05
CA LEU A 84 4.27 14.87 12.94
C LEU A 84 4.78 16.03 12.11
N ARG A 85 4.24 17.22 12.35
CA ARG A 85 4.63 18.44 11.64
C ARG A 85 5.03 19.53 12.63
N TYR A 86 6.13 20.20 12.28
CA TYR A 86 6.56 21.44 12.90
C TYR A 86 6.49 22.54 11.86
N VAL A 87 5.72 23.57 12.11
CA VAL A 87 5.42 24.65 11.14
C VAL A 87 5.78 26.00 11.75
N GLN A 88 6.56 26.76 11.01
CA GLN A 88 6.89 28.16 11.29
C GLN A 88 6.69 29.00 10.02
N ASP A 89 6.71 30.32 10.14
CA ASP A 89 6.45 31.25 9.04
C ASP A 89 7.29 30.98 7.80
N LYS A 90 8.58 30.69 7.99
CA LYS A 90 9.54 30.50 6.90
C LYS A 90 9.89 29.06 6.60
N TYR A 91 9.69 28.15 7.53
CA TYR A 91 10.10 26.75 7.35
C TYR A 91 9.14 25.79 8.03
N ASN A 92 9.10 24.58 7.51
CA ASN A 92 8.42 23.48 8.16
C ASN A 92 9.24 22.20 8.07
N PHE A 93 8.97 21.29 9.00
CA PHE A 93 9.52 19.95 9.02
C PHE A 93 8.38 18.95 9.21
N GLY A 94 8.48 17.83 8.51
CA GLY A 94 7.54 16.74 8.61
C GLY A 94 8.26 15.41 8.85
N LEU A 95 7.63 14.56 9.64
CA LEU A 95 8.02 13.18 9.85
C LEU A 95 6.79 12.32 9.61
N LEU A 96 6.90 11.32 8.76
CA LEU A 96 5.88 10.31 8.51
C LEU A 96 6.40 8.94 8.92
N TRP A 97 5.73 8.33 9.88
CA TRP A 97 5.95 6.95 10.25
C TRP A 97 4.77 6.11 9.77
N ARG A 98 5.04 5.12 8.93
CA ARG A 98 4.06 4.19 8.38
C ARG A 98 4.33 2.80 8.90
N VAL A 99 3.30 2.13 9.41
CA VAL A 99 3.33 0.77 9.94
C VAL A 99 2.27 -0.04 9.20
N VAL A 100 2.67 -1.14 8.61
CA VAL A 100 1.79 -2.05 7.87
C VAL A 100 1.96 -3.44 8.47
N ASP A 101 0.85 -4.06 8.82
CA ASP A 101 0.85 -5.42 9.36
C ASP A 101 1.08 -6.46 8.27
N GLY A 102 1.38 -7.70 8.66
CA GLY A 102 1.41 -8.82 7.73
C GLY A 102 0.01 -9.20 7.24
N GLN A 103 -0.07 -9.71 6.01
CA GLN A 103 -1.30 -10.30 5.49
C GLN A 103 -1.16 -11.81 5.42
N ASN A 104 -1.88 -12.50 6.29
CA ASN A 104 -1.92 -13.98 6.36
C ASN A 104 -3.29 -14.54 5.90
N ARG A 105 -4.27 -13.67 5.69
CA ARG A 105 -5.57 -14.04 5.15
C ARG A 105 -5.54 -13.90 3.64
N ILE A 106 -5.10 -14.96 2.97
CA ILE A 106 -4.94 -15.00 1.52
C ILE A 106 -5.81 -16.11 0.90
N SER A 107 -6.09 -15.97 -0.38
CA SER A 107 -6.58 -17.04 -1.23
C SER A 107 -5.57 -17.26 -2.36
N GLN A 108 -4.65 -18.19 -2.14
CA GLN A 108 -3.49 -18.39 -3.01
C GLN A 108 -3.90 -18.68 -4.46
N ASN A 109 -3.24 -18.00 -5.40
CA ASN A 109 -3.51 -18.05 -6.84
C ASN A 109 -4.91 -17.53 -7.24
N GLU A 110 -5.62 -16.89 -6.34
CA GLU A 110 -6.88 -16.22 -6.65
C GLU A 110 -6.72 -14.69 -6.59
N GLY A 111 -7.50 -13.99 -7.39
CA GLY A 111 -7.45 -12.55 -7.46
C GLY A 111 -8.43 -11.98 -8.47
N ASN A 112 -8.00 -10.90 -9.12
CA ASN A 112 -8.73 -10.26 -10.20
C ASN A 112 -7.86 -10.22 -11.48
N ILE A 113 -8.33 -9.56 -12.52
CA ILE A 113 -7.60 -9.47 -13.80
C ILE A 113 -6.22 -8.80 -13.66
N VAL A 114 -6.02 -7.98 -12.60
CA VAL A 114 -4.80 -7.18 -12.44
C VAL A 114 -3.74 -7.90 -11.59
N GLY A 115 -4.15 -8.80 -10.70
CA GLY A 115 -3.24 -9.50 -9.81
C GLY A 115 -3.93 -10.58 -8.98
N TYR A 116 -3.16 -11.34 -8.24
CA TYR A 116 -3.62 -12.42 -7.37
C TYR A 116 -2.75 -12.56 -6.13
N ASP A 117 -3.26 -13.25 -5.12
CA ASP A 117 -2.50 -13.57 -3.92
C ASP A 117 -1.46 -14.65 -4.24
N LEU A 118 -0.19 -14.27 -4.19
CA LEU A 118 0.91 -15.20 -4.41
C LEU A 118 1.21 -16.01 -3.14
N LYS A 119 1.35 -15.29 -2.02
CA LYS A 119 1.69 -15.82 -0.70
C LYS A 119 1.36 -14.81 0.39
N GLU A 120 1.43 -15.23 1.63
CA GLU A 120 1.41 -14.31 2.77
C GLU A 120 2.51 -13.25 2.64
N SER A 121 2.24 -12.06 3.13
CA SER A 121 3.20 -10.96 3.15
C SER A 121 3.58 -10.57 4.57
N ALA A 122 4.86 -10.32 4.80
CA ALA A 122 5.34 -9.82 6.08
C ALA A 122 4.96 -8.36 6.29
N GLY A 123 4.71 -7.99 7.53
CA GLY A 123 4.55 -6.59 7.91
C GLY A 123 5.86 -5.81 7.79
N PHE A 124 5.74 -4.51 7.70
CA PHE A 124 6.89 -3.61 7.60
C PHE A 124 6.59 -2.24 8.22
N THR A 125 7.66 -1.49 8.41
CA THR A 125 7.57 -0.08 8.83
C THR A 125 8.54 0.76 8.04
N THR A 126 8.13 1.98 7.69
CA THR A 126 8.98 2.98 7.03
C THR A 126 8.89 4.31 7.75
N LEU A 127 9.98 5.06 7.71
CA LEU A 127 10.10 6.40 8.25
C LEU A 127 10.52 7.34 7.12
N SER A 128 9.81 8.44 6.94
CA SER A 128 10.15 9.48 5.96
C SER A 128 10.23 10.82 6.67
N ILE A 129 11.15 11.66 6.21
CA ILE A 129 11.32 13.03 6.71
C ILE A 129 11.31 14.01 5.55
N ASN A 130 10.79 15.19 5.79
CA ASN A 130 10.83 16.27 4.81
C ASN A 130 10.96 17.63 5.51
N GLY A 131 11.39 18.61 4.73
CA GLY A 131 11.41 19.99 5.18
C GLY A 131 11.21 20.93 4.03
N SER A 132 10.69 22.12 4.32
CA SER A 132 10.60 23.19 3.35
C SER A 132 11.04 24.52 3.95
N TYR A 133 11.51 25.39 3.08
CA TYR A 133 11.94 26.74 3.42
C TYR A 133 11.44 27.75 2.37
N ASN A 134 10.80 28.81 2.81
CA ASN A 134 10.38 29.92 1.98
C ASN A 134 11.53 30.91 1.84
N LEU A 135 12.24 30.85 0.71
CA LEU A 135 13.35 31.79 0.38
C LEU A 135 12.85 33.20 0.26
N THR A 136 11.71 33.38 -0.41
CA THR A 136 10.97 34.63 -0.51
C THR A 136 9.47 34.31 -0.38
N LYS A 137 8.61 35.38 -0.44
CA LYS A 137 7.15 35.17 -0.48
C LYS A 137 6.67 34.39 -1.72
N ASP A 138 7.49 34.37 -2.77
CA ASP A 138 7.13 33.77 -4.05
C ASP A 138 7.96 32.53 -4.40
N ILE A 139 9.03 32.25 -3.64
CA ILE A 139 9.94 31.13 -3.90
C ILE A 139 10.05 30.24 -2.67
N GLY A 140 9.71 28.97 -2.82
CA GLY A 140 9.84 27.93 -1.80
C GLY A 140 10.72 26.77 -2.28
N LEU A 141 11.51 26.22 -1.37
CA LEU A 141 12.31 25.00 -1.57
C LEU A 141 11.83 23.92 -0.60
N SER A 142 11.67 22.71 -1.09
CA SER A 142 11.35 21.54 -0.25
C SER A 142 12.31 20.41 -0.57
N VAL A 143 12.69 19.66 0.44
CA VAL A 143 13.53 18.46 0.32
C VAL A 143 12.98 17.35 1.20
N GLY A 144 13.24 16.12 0.85
CA GLY A 144 12.80 15.00 1.67
C GLY A 144 13.56 13.71 1.38
N ILE A 145 13.40 12.79 2.30
CA ILE A 145 13.95 11.43 2.24
C ILE A 145 12.81 10.49 2.60
N ASP A 146 12.39 9.69 1.63
CA ASP A 146 11.44 8.62 1.86
C ASP A 146 12.18 7.35 2.24
N ASN A 147 11.55 6.51 3.07
CA ASN A 147 12.17 5.29 3.58
C ASN A 147 13.59 5.54 4.13
N LEU A 148 13.70 6.43 5.10
CA LEU A 148 14.96 6.93 5.69
C LEU A 148 15.90 5.80 6.12
N LEU A 149 15.33 4.70 6.63
CA LEU A 149 16.09 3.55 7.15
C LEU A 149 16.47 2.53 6.07
N ASP A 150 16.16 2.82 4.79
CA ASP A 150 16.43 1.95 3.65
C ASP A 150 15.87 0.52 3.81
N LYS A 151 14.66 0.44 4.36
CA LYS A 151 13.99 -0.83 4.58
C LYS A 151 13.63 -1.47 3.24
N THR A 152 14.10 -2.67 2.98
CA THR A 152 13.59 -3.49 1.88
C THR A 152 12.25 -4.08 2.29
N TYR A 153 11.21 -3.85 1.54
CA TYR A 153 9.86 -4.34 1.81
C TYR A 153 9.05 -4.51 0.53
N THR A 154 8.03 -5.35 0.63
CA THR A 154 7.05 -5.62 -0.43
C THR A 154 5.67 -5.39 0.13
N GLU A 155 4.84 -4.63 -0.55
CA GLU A 155 3.43 -4.51 -0.19
C GLU A 155 2.66 -5.73 -0.68
N HIS A 156 1.61 -6.13 0.05
CA HIS A 156 0.82 -7.31 -0.28
C HIS A 156 0.26 -7.28 -1.72
N LEU A 157 -0.14 -6.10 -2.19
CA LEU A 157 -0.72 -5.91 -3.53
C LEU A 157 0.31 -5.62 -4.63
N ASN A 158 1.60 -5.68 -4.35
CA ASN A 158 2.61 -5.49 -5.38
C ASN A 158 2.53 -6.57 -6.45
N LYS A 159 2.76 -6.16 -7.69
CA LYS A 159 2.85 -7.09 -8.80
C LYS A 159 4.04 -8.03 -8.63
N MET A 160 3.94 -9.17 -9.25
CA MET A 160 5.01 -10.17 -9.33
C MET A 160 5.68 -10.15 -10.69
N GLY A 161 6.86 -10.74 -10.78
CA GLY A 161 7.59 -10.95 -12.01
C GLY A 161 6.82 -11.84 -12.99
N ASN A 162 7.13 -11.70 -14.25
CA ASN A 162 6.58 -12.52 -15.31
C ASN A 162 7.71 -13.09 -16.18
N ALA A 163 8.26 -14.21 -15.74
CA ALA A 163 9.36 -14.87 -16.43
C ALA A 163 9.07 -15.20 -17.92
N GLY A 164 7.78 -15.29 -18.29
CA GLY A 164 7.35 -15.52 -19.68
C GLY A 164 7.56 -14.31 -20.61
N PHE A 165 7.71 -13.11 -20.05
CA PHE A 165 7.94 -11.88 -20.83
C PHE A 165 9.38 -11.36 -20.75
N GLY A 166 10.29 -12.13 -20.13
CA GLY A 166 11.70 -11.79 -20.11
C GLY A 166 12.06 -10.57 -19.26
N ASP A 167 11.25 -10.23 -18.26
CA ASP A 167 11.52 -9.15 -17.31
C ASP A 167 12.66 -9.47 -16.32
N GLY A 168 13.20 -10.68 -16.38
CA GLY A 168 14.30 -11.14 -15.53
C GLY A 168 13.88 -11.55 -14.12
N PHE A 169 12.60 -11.45 -13.77
CA PHE A 169 12.06 -11.82 -12.46
C PHE A 169 11.31 -13.15 -12.52
N ALA A 170 11.46 -13.97 -11.50
CA ALA A 170 10.68 -15.18 -11.35
C ALA A 170 9.21 -14.84 -11.06
N SER A 171 8.28 -15.63 -11.58
CA SER A 171 6.84 -15.44 -11.39
C SER A 171 6.35 -15.64 -9.95
N ASP A 172 7.21 -16.16 -9.08
CA ASP A 172 6.98 -16.36 -7.64
C ASP A 172 7.58 -15.26 -6.76
N GLN A 173 8.09 -14.18 -7.37
CA GLN A 173 8.67 -13.04 -6.67
C GLN A 173 7.82 -11.78 -6.91
N GLN A 174 7.36 -11.18 -5.83
CA GLN A 174 6.77 -9.84 -5.88
C GLN A 174 7.88 -8.78 -5.93
N PHE A 175 7.58 -7.67 -6.62
CA PHE A 175 8.49 -6.53 -6.67
C PHE A 175 8.55 -5.82 -5.32
N ASN A 176 9.76 -5.52 -4.89
CA ASN A 176 9.96 -4.66 -3.73
C ASN A 176 9.56 -3.21 -4.06
N ASN A 177 9.14 -2.50 -3.05
CA ASN A 177 8.99 -1.06 -3.13
C ASN A 177 10.35 -0.37 -3.21
N THR A 178 10.33 0.91 -3.60
CA THR A 178 11.52 1.75 -3.66
C THR A 178 12.21 1.79 -2.30
N GLY A 179 13.52 1.55 -2.26
CA GLY A 179 14.37 1.78 -1.10
C GLY A 179 14.43 3.25 -0.72
N ARG A 180 15.50 3.68 -0.07
CA ARG A 180 15.67 5.09 0.28
C ARG A 180 15.66 5.97 -0.96
N ASN A 181 14.76 6.97 -0.95
CA ASN A 181 14.59 7.91 -2.04
C ASN A 181 14.81 9.35 -1.56
N TYR A 182 15.64 10.10 -2.25
CA TYR A 182 15.89 11.52 -2.00
C TYR A 182 15.18 12.35 -3.06
N TRP A 183 14.51 13.41 -2.63
CA TRP A 183 13.85 14.29 -3.55
C TRP A 183 14.03 15.76 -3.16
N ALA A 184 13.98 16.65 -4.16
CA ALA A 184 13.95 18.09 -3.98
C ALA A 184 12.91 18.69 -4.91
N ARG A 185 12.25 19.76 -4.45
CA ARG A 185 11.23 20.50 -5.19
C ARG A 185 11.44 22.01 -4.98
N MET A 186 11.38 22.77 -6.05
CA MET A 186 11.31 24.22 -6.02
C MET A 186 9.93 24.65 -6.53
N SER A 187 9.29 25.59 -5.85
CA SER A 187 8.03 26.20 -6.25
C SER A 187 8.21 27.69 -6.42
N MET A 188 7.62 28.26 -7.47
CA MET A 188 7.64 29.70 -7.77
C MET A 188 6.21 30.16 -8.09
N LYS A 189 5.83 31.32 -7.56
CA LYS A 189 4.59 32.05 -7.92
C LYS A 189 4.95 33.22 -8.84
N PHE A 190 4.17 33.37 -9.89
CA PHE A 190 4.30 34.46 -10.84
C PHE A 190 3.13 35.42 -10.74
#